data_cee0196545a2ccb3fbea0cdafe55f6d1
#
_entry.id   cee0196545a2ccb3fbea0cdafe55f6d1
#
_cell.length_a   1.000
_cell.length_b   1.000
_cell.length_c   1.000
_cell.angle_alpha   90.00
_cell.angle_beta   90.00
_cell.angle_gamma   90.00
#
_symmetry.space_group_name_H-M   'P 1'
#
loop_
_entity.id
_entity.type
_entity.pdbx_description
1 polymer ?
#
loop_
_entity_poly.entity_id
_entity_poly.type
_entity_poly.pdbx_seq_one_letter_code
_entity_poly.pdbx_strand_id
1 'polypeptide(L)'
;MQYDIDIKSEHKSLFVFTRKILIEHYRLIETRKQRITSYSDANGGICHMRTTKNGVDIGFLKGVHMIDTYKMLTGSGKVMRVLSMDSPDVDGVSYYLDQAIKINSPLL
;
A
#
# COMPACT_ATOMS: atom_id res chain seq x y z
N MET A 1 -12.10 6.50 -12.42
CA MET A 1 -10.79 6.18 -11.87
C MET A 1 -10.89 5.11 -10.81
N GLN A 2 -9.84 4.39 -10.58
CA GLN A 2 -9.85 3.32 -9.56
C GLN A 2 -10.30 3.82 -8.19
N TYR A 3 -9.87 5.02 -7.81
CA TYR A 3 -10.28 5.61 -6.52
C TYR A 3 -11.81 5.67 -6.37
N ASP A 4 -12.52 6.02 -7.45
CA ASP A 4 -13.98 6.14 -7.41
C ASP A 4 -14.64 4.78 -7.19
N ILE A 5 -14.04 3.72 -7.70
CA ILE A 5 -14.50 2.35 -7.48
C ILE A 5 -14.28 1.98 -6.00
N ASP A 6 -13.10 2.31 -5.47
CA ASP A 6 -12.72 1.94 -4.12
C ASP A 6 -13.59 2.58 -3.05
N ILE A 7 -13.94 3.87 -3.20
CA ILE A 7 -14.79 4.56 -2.23
C ILE A 7 -16.27 4.16 -2.32
N LYS A 8 -16.64 3.38 -3.33
CA LYS A 8 -17.99 2.81 -3.49
C LYS A 8 -18.02 1.32 -3.23
N SER A 9 -16.87 0.71 -2.96
CA SER A 9 -16.75 -0.71 -2.70
C SER A 9 -17.41 -1.10 -1.38
N GLU A 10 -17.80 -2.36 -1.26
CA GLU A 10 -18.26 -2.92 0.03
C GLU A 10 -17.13 -2.89 1.08
N HIS A 11 -15.87 -2.72 0.66
CA HIS A 11 -14.71 -2.58 1.53
C HIS A 11 -14.26 -1.13 1.71
N LYS A 12 -15.16 -0.18 1.45
CA LYS A 12 -14.87 1.26 1.60
C LYS A 12 -14.31 1.61 2.96
N SER A 13 -14.89 1.09 4.03
CA SER A 13 -14.45 1.45 5.39
C SER A 13 -13.00 1.05 5.63
N LEU A 14 -12.61 -0.14 5.21
CA LEU A 14 -11.23 -0.61 5.31
C LEU A 14 -10.30 0.22 4.42
N PHE A 15 -10.74 0.54 3.21
CA PHE A 15 -9.99 1.37 2.28
C PHE A 15 -9.71 2.76 2.89
N VAL A 16 -10.73 3.42 3.40
CA VAL A 16 -10.60 4.76 4.01
C VAL A 16 -9.73 4.71 5.25
N PHE A 17 -9.89 3.69 6.08
CA PHE A 17 -9.06 3.50 7.28
C PHE A 17 -7.58 3.37 6.92
N THR A 18 -7.26 2.52 5.95
CA THR A 18 -5.89 2.28 5.51
C THR A 18 -5.31 3.52 4.82
N ARG A 19 -6.12 4.18 3.99
CA ARG A 19 -5.73 5.41 3.32
C ARG A 19 -5.31 6.50 4.31
N LYS A 20 -6.00 6.61 5.43
CA LYS A 20 -5.63 7.58 6.48
C LYS A 20 -4.22 7.34 7.01
N ILE A 21 -3.83 6.10 7.17
CA ILE A 21 -2.46 5.77 7.60
C ILE A 21 -1.46 6.29 6.57
N LEU A 22 -1.71 6.01 5.30
CA LEU A 22 -0.82 6.43 4.20
C LEU A 22 -0.70 7.95 4.09
N ILE A 23 -1.82 8.65 4.16
CA ILE A 23 -1.87 10.10 3.94
C ILE A 23 -1.55 10.89 5.21
N GLU A 24 -2.18 10.55 6.33
CA GLU A 24 -2.10 11.38 7.53
C GLU A 24 -0.92 11.02 8.41
N HIS A 25 -0.57 9.75 8.51
CA HIS A 25 0.55 9.32 9.33
C HIS A 25 1.88 9.38 8.57
N TYR A 26 1.91 8.82 7.37
CA TYR A 26 3.14 8.76 6.57
C TYR A 26 3.32 9.94 5.61
N ARG A 27 2.31 10.78 5.45
CA ARG A 27 2.36 11.98 4.60
C ARG A 27 2.69 11.65 3.14
N LEU A 28 2.26 10.49 2.65
CA LEU A 28 2.48 10.13 1.26
C LEU A 28 1.58 10.97 0.34
N ILE A 29 2.06 11.19 -0.87
CA ILE A 29 1.34 11.93 -1.90
C ILE A 29 0.52 10.94 -2.72
N GLU A 30 -0.79 11.15 -2.74
CA GLU A 30 -1.74 10.32 -3.47
C GLU A 30 -1.88 10.81 -4.91
N THR A 31 -1.75 9.90 -5.87
CA THR A 31 -2.03 10.18 -7.28
C THR A 31 -3.09 9.18 -7.77
N ARG A 32 -4.25 9.71 -8.12
CA ARG A 32 -5.39 8.90 -8.59
C ARG A 32 -5.29 8.71 -10.08
N LYS A 33 -5.13 7.46 -10.51
CA LYS A 33 -5.01 7.08 -11.91
C LYS A 33 -6.19 6.22 -12.33
N GLN A 34 -6.31 5.97 -13.63
CA GLN A 34 -7.44 5.23 -14.18
C GLN A 34 -7.60 3.85 -13.55
N ARG A 35 -6.52 3.10 -13.38
CA ARG A 35 -6.57 1.73 -12.92
C ARG A 35 -5.92 1.49 -11.55
N ILE A 36 -5.24 2.48 -11.01
CA ILE A 36 -4.58 2.37 -9.71
C ILE A 36 -4.61 3.72 -9.01
N THR A 37 -4.49 3.67 -7.68
CA THR A 37 -4.17 4.85 -6.89
C THR A 37 -2.78 4.61 -6.32
N SER A 38 -1.86 5.50 -6.62
CA SER A 38 -0.46 5.36 -6.20
C SER A 38 -0.10 6.35 -5.10
N TYR A 39 0.89 5.96 -4.32
CA TYR A 39 1.39 6.75 -3.19
C TYR A 39 2.89 6.86 -3.28
N SER A 40 3.40 8.09 -3.11
CA SER A 40 4.83 8.39 -3.27
C SER A 40 5.30 9.33 -2.17
N ASP A 41 6.61 9.38 -2.00
CA ASP A 41 7.29 10.39 -1.20
C ASP A 41 8.25 11.19 -2.09
N ALA A 42 9.10 12.01 -1.48
CA ALA A 42 10.05 12.83 -2.24
C ALA A 42 11.05 12.00 -3.05
N ASN A 43 11.22 10.73 -2.72
CA ASN A 43 12.15 9.82 -3.40
C ASN A 43 11.48 8.96 -4.48
N GLY A 44 10.18 9.13 -4.69
CA GLY A 44 9.44 8.42 -5.73
C GLY A 44 8.34 7.51 -5.19
N GLY A 45 7.87 6.61 -6.04
CA GLY A 45 6.76 5.72 -5.73
C GLY A 45 7.06 4.73 -4.62
N ILE A 46 6.09 4.56 -3.73
CA ILE A 46 6.16 3.63 -2.60
C ILE A 46 5.24 2.43 -2.84
N CYS A 47 3.97 2.69 -3.08
CA CYS A 47 2.98 1.62 -3.19
C CYS A 47 1.75 2.06 -3.98
N HIS A 48 0.94 1.06 -4.33
CA HIS A 48 -0.41 1.23 -4.84
C HIS A 48 -1.39 0.65 -3.81
N MET A 49 -2.63 1.15 -3.83
CA MET A 49 -3.66 0.57 -2.98
C MET A 49 -4.99 0.50 -3.75
N ARG A 50 -5.72 -0.59 -3.55
CA ARG A 50 -7.06 -0.74 -4.12
C ARG A 50 -7.89 -1.72 -3.29
N THR A 51 -9.20 -1.63 -3.46
CA THR A 51 -10.11 -2.65 -2.94
C THR A 51 -10.10 -3.87 -3.87
N THR A 52 -10.36 -5.03 -3.27
CA THR A 52 -10.53 -6.28 -3.98
C THR A 52 -11.84 -6.93 -3.53
N LYS A 53 -12.15 -8.09 -4.05
CA LYS A 53 -13.31 -8.86 -3.63
C LYS A 53 -13.27 -9.16 -2.13
N ASN A 54 -12.08 -9.38 -1.59
CA ASN A 54 -11.91 -9.87 -0.20
C ASN A 54 -11.47 -8.79 0.78
N GLY A 55 -11.18 -7.58 0.34
CA GLY A 55 -10.70 -6.52 1.21
C GLY A 55 -9.91 -5.44 0.48
N VAL A 56 -8.72 -5.14 0.97
CA VAL A 56 -7.84 -4.10 0.43
C VAL A 56 -6.45 -4.68 0.20
N ASP A 57 -5.87 -4.37 -0.96
CA ASP A 57 -4.49 -4.73 -1.29
C ASP A 57 -3.61 -3.49 -1.33
N ILE A 58 -2.42 -3.61 -0.71
CA ILE A 58 -1.34 -2.64 -0.89
C ILE A 58 -0.23 -3.35 -1.68
N GLY A 59 0.07 -2.86 -2.88
CA GLY A 59 1.15 -3.37 -3.70
C GLY A 59 2.40 -2.52 -3.51
N PHE A 60 3.44 -3.09 -2.92
CA PHE A 60 4.71 -2.39 -2.70
C PHE A 60 5.58 -2.49 -3.93
N LEU A 61 5.99 -1.35 -4.48
CA LEU A 61 6.73 -1.31 -5.74
C LEU A 61 8.09 -1.99 -5.68
N LYS A 62 8.73 -1.95 -4.51
CA LYS A 62 10.01 -2.62 -4.27
C LYS A 62 9.89 -3.74 -3.26
N GLY A 63 8.75 -4.42 -3.26
CA GLY A 63 8.42 -5.45 -2.28
C GLY A 63 9.41 -6.61 -2.24
N VAL A 64 10.06 -6.92 -3.36
CA VAL A 64 11.04 -8.00 -3.44
C VAL A 64 12.22 -7.77 -2.49
N HIS A 65 12.52 -6.52 -2.14
CA HIS A 65 13.61 -6.15 -1.24
C HIS A 65 13.19 -6.10 0.23
N MET A 66 11.93 -6.39 0.52
CA MET A 66 11.39 -6.32 1.87
C MET A 66 11.58 -7.63 2.62
N ILE A 67 11.79 -7.54 3.92
CA ILE A 67 11.84 -8.71 4.80
C ILE A 67 10.41 -9.02 5.24
N ASP A 68 9.91 -10.19 4.84
CA ASP A 68 8.54 -10.60 5.14
C ASP A 68 8.48 -11.42 6.43
N THR A 69 8.80 -10.77 7.55
CA THR A 69 8.86 -11.40 8.86
C THR A 69 7.57 -12.10 9.25
N TYR A 70 6.43 -11.47 8.94
CA TYR A 70 5.12 -11.98 9.35
C TYR A 70 4.46 -12.86 8.29
N LYS A 71 5.15 -13.11 7.18
CA LYS A 71 4.62 -13.95 6.09
C LYS A 71 3.31 -13.44 5.52
N MET A 72 3.17 -12.13 5.42
CA MET A 72 1.96 -11.46 4.95
C MET A 72 2.01 -11.03 3.49
N LEU A 73 3.19 -11.06 2.87
CA LEU A 73 3.34 -10.62 1.49
C LEU A 73 3.13 -11.78 0.51
N THR A 74 2.46 -11.47 -0.59
CA THR A 74 2.25 -12.41 -1.69
C THR A 74 2.77 -11.84 -2.99
N GLY A 75 2.94 -12.71 -4.00
CA GLY A 75 3.38 -12.31 -5.32
C GLY A 75 4.67 -13.00 -5.71
N SER A 76 4.87 -13.10 -7.03
CA SER A 76 6.05 -13.73 -7.62
C SER A 76 6.67 -12.88 -8.72
N GLY A 77 6.22 -11.61 -8.86
CA GLY A 77 6.79 -10.69 -9.83
C GLY A 77 8.23 -10.32 -9.52
N LYS A 78 8.88 -9.65 -10.45
CA LYS A 78 10.28 -9.29 -10.31
C LYS A 78 10.55 -8.26 -9.22
N VAL A 79 9.58 -7.39 -8.93
CA VAL A 79 9.78 -6.29 -7.98
C VAL A 79 8.66 -6.12 -6.99
N MET A 80 7.40 -6.33 -7.38
CA MET A 80 6.25 -6.06 -6.51
C MET A 80 5.91 -7.21 -5.59
N ARG A 81 5.47 -6.87 -4.37
CA ARG A 81 4.81 -7.79 -3.44
C ARG A 81 3.58 -7.11 -2.89
N VAL A 82 2.59 -7.90 -2.49
CA VAL A 82 1.27 -7.41 -2.10
C VAL A 82 0.96 -7.81 -0.67
N LEU A 83 0.50 -6.83 0.10
CA LEU A 83 -0.08 -7.02 1.43
C LEU A 83 -1.60 -6.97 1.26
N SER A 84 -2.28 -8.09 1.50
CA SER A 84 -3.73 -8.18 1.42
C SER A 84 -4.34 -8.16 2.81
N MET A 85 -5.35 -7.33 3.00
CA MET A 85 -6.03 -7.18 4.29
C MET A 85 -7.53 -7.39 4.13
N ASP A 86 -8.15 -8.05 5.09
CA ASP A 86 -9.61 -8.17 5.18
C ASP A 86 -10.17 -7.45 6.41
N SER A 87 -9.29 -6.90 7.25
CA SER A 87 -9.64 -6.13 8.43
C SER A 87 -8.57 -5.09 8.73
N PRO A 88 -8.87 -4.05 9.53
CA PRO A 88 -7.88 -3.04 9.89
C PRO A 88 -6.67 -3.65 10.59
N ASP A 89 -5.48 -3.28 10.14
CA ASP A 89 -4.22 -3.80 10.68
C ASP A 89 -3.17 -2.69 10.67
N VAL A 90 -3.21 -1.84 11.70
CA VAL A 90 -2.27 -0.72 11.82
C VAL A 90 -0.83 -1.21 11.92
N ASP A 91 -0.60 -2.23 12.75
CA ASP A 91 0.76 -2.72 13.01
C ASP A 91 1.39 -3.37 11.77
N GLY A 92 0.62 -4.19 11.06
CA GLY A 92 1.08 -4.83 9.84
C GLY A 92 1.36 -3.81 8.74
N VAL A 93 0.44 -2.89 8.52
CA VAL A 93 0.62 -1.83 7.52
C VAL A 93 1.85 -0.98 7.86
N SER A 94 2.00 -0.58 9.12
CA SER A 94 3.12 0.26 9.55
C SER A 94 4.45 -0.48 9.40
N TYR A 95 4.50 -1.75 9.77
CA TYR A 95 5.72 -2.53 9.65
C TYR A 95 6.24 -2.53 8.21
N TYR A 96 5.37 -2.83 7.24
CA TYR A 96 5.78 -2.90 5.85
C TYR A 96 5.98 -1.53 5.21
N LEU A 97 5.19 -0.52 5.59
CA LEU A 97 5.40 0.85 5.10
C LEU A 97 6.72 1.44 5.60
N ASP A 98 7.08 1.21 6.85
CA ASP A 98 8.37 1.67 7.37
C ASP A 98 9.53 1.12 6.55
N GLN A 99 9.48 -0.16 6.21
CA GLN A 99 10.48 -0.77 5.33
C GLN A 99 10.47 -0.15 3.93
N ALA A 100 9.28 -0.01 3.35
CA ALA A 100 9.14 0.50 1.99
C ALA A 100 9.73 1.90 1.85
N ILE A 101 9.47 2.75 2.82
CA ILE A 101 9.99 4.12 2.85
C ILE A 101 11.50 4.11 3.00
N LYS A 102 12.02 3.26 3.88
CA LYS A 102 13.46 3.14 4.10
C LYS A 102 14.18 2.64 2.86
N ILE A 103 13.63 1.62 2.19
CA ILE A 103 14.19 1.07 0.95
C ILE A 103 14.24 2.16 -0.15
N ASN A 104 13.25 3.05 -0.17
CA ASN A 104 13.16 4.12 -1.17
C ASN A 104 14.07 5.31 -0.87
N SER A 105 14.68 5.35 0.30
CA SER A 105 15.57 6.44 0.70
C SER A 105 16.93 6.31 0.02
N PRO A 106 17.48 7.42 -0.53
CA PRO A 106 18.81 7.41 -1.14
C PRO A 106 19.93 7.39 -0.09
N LEU A 107 19.60 7.61 1.16
CA LEU A 107 20.59 7.68 2.24
C LEU A 107 20.76 6.31 2.88
N LEU A 108 21.86 5.68 2.60
CA LEU A 108 22.16 4.38 3.18
C LEU A 108 23.52 4.37 3.88
#